data_f79a393cac2f20ebf5db72c02debf232
#
_entry.id   f79a393cac2f20ebf5db72c02debf232
#
_cell.length_a   1.000
_cell.length_b   1.000
_cell.length_c   1.000
_cell.angle_alpha   90.00
_cell.angle_beta   90.00
_cell.angle_gamma   90.00
#
_symmetry.space_group_name_H-M   'P 1'
#
loop_
_entity.id
_entity.type
_entity.pdbx_description
1 polymer ?
#
loop_
_entity_poly.entity_id
_entity_poly.type
_entity_poly.pdbx_seq_one_letter_code
_entity_poly.pdbx_strand_id
1 'polypeptide(L)'
;MSIARKFSYALAVAAVAALPFGAQAAKNSVNIAMTLEPPGLDPRANASAAIGQIALYNIYENLTRINQDATVSPMLAKSWAISDDGLVYTFNLVQGVKFHDGTDFTSADVKYTFEANAAEGSKIKRKKRFVNMAKIETPDANTVRITLKKPRPMFLFWMGEATAVIVGEESAAANATKPVGTGPFKFVRWVKGDSVLMEKNADHRDAGSVKLAKVKFRFINDQAAQIAAMMSGDLDLIPFSRAAESLGPLKANPDISVTFGTTEGETILSTNNKHPALSKLKVRQAIAHALDRKEIIEGAMFGAGTPIGSHFAPHNPDYLDLTGTYPLDRAKSKALLAEAGYGDGLALSLKLPPTGYARDGGQIVAQQLNKAGFKITIENVEWPVWLKQVYKQKTYDL
;
A
#
# COMPACT_ATOMS: atom_id res chain seq x y z
N MET A 1 40.40 -64.92 -63.37
CA MET A 1 41.00 -63.68 -62.81
C MET A 1 39.86 -62.77 -62.46
N SER A 2 39.50 -62.67 -61.19
CA SER A 2 38.47 -61.73 -60.69
C SER A 2 38.88 -61.31 -59.33
N ILE A 3 39.13 -60.01 -59.16
CA ILE A 3 39.59 -59.38 -57.96
C ILE A 3 38.31 -58.82 -57.26
N ALA A 4 37.96 -59.42 -56.17
CA ALA A 4 36.86 -58.91 -55.32
C ALA A 4 37.36 -57.78 -54.42
N ARG A 5 36.85 -56.59 -54.60
CA ARG A 5 37.05 -55.44 -53.68
C ARG A 5 36.04 -55.52 -52.52
N LYS A 6 36.57 -55.70 -51.35
CA LYS A 6 35.78 -55.60 -50.07
C LYS A 6 35.61 -54.10 -49.69
N PHE A 7 34.42 -53.57 -49.70
CA PHE A 7 34.06 -52.25 -49.04
C PHE A 7 33.78 -52.48 -47.57
N SER A 8 34.62 -51.92 -46.71
CA SER A 8 34.38 -51.84 -45.31
C SER A 8 33.64 -50.53 -44.98
N TYR A 9 32.40 -50.59 -44.57
CA TYR A 9 31.69 -49.44 -44.04
C TYR A 9 32.08 -49.26 -42.57
N ALA A 10 32.76 -48.17 -42.22
CA ALA A 10 32.98 -47.74 -40.84
C ALA A 10 31.74 -47.00 -40.34
N LEU A 11 31.04 -47.56 -39.37
CA LEU A 11 29.93 -46.91 -38.68
C LEU A 11 30.53 -45.93 -37.68
N ALA A 12 30.45 -44.62 -37.99
CA ALA A 12 30.78 -43.57 -37.03
C ALA A 12 29.58 -43.38 -36.09
N VAL A 13 29.70 -43.88 -34.87
CA VAL A 13 28.74 -43.60 -33.78
C VAL A 13 29.04 -42.18 -33.26
N ALA A 14 28.20 -41.23 -33.60
CA ALA A 14 28.24 -39.90 -33.00
C ALA A 14 27.68 -39.98 -31.57
N ALA A 15 28.55 -39.96 -30.58
CA ALA A 15 28.15 -39.76 -29.20
C ALA A 15 27.68 -38.32 -29.03
N VAL A 16 26.35 -38.11 -28.98
CA VAL A 16 25.75 -36.86 -28.56
C VAL A 16 26.00 -36.74 -27.07
N ALA A 17 27.00 -35.96 -26.66
CA ALA A 17 27.21 -35.57 -25.28
C ALA A 17 26.00 -34.74 -24.85
N ALA A 18 25.09 -35.31 -24.07
CA ALA A 18 24.05 -34.60 -23.35
C ALA A 18 24.74 -33.67 -22.35
N LEU A 19 24.92 -32.41 -22.73
CA LEU A 19 25.29 -31.37 -21.78
C LEU A 19 24.20 -31.34 -20.69
N PRO A 20 24.55 -31.45 -19.42
CA PRO A 20 23.55 -31.27 -18.38
C PRO A 20 23.03 -29.83 -18.55
N PHE A 21 21.74 -29.68 -18.79
CA PHE A 21 21.05 -28.41 -18.57
C PHE A 21 21.29 -28.09 -17.10
N GLY A 22 22.25 -27.18 -16.84
CA GLY A 22 22.51 -26.71 -15.51
C GLY A 22 21.21 -26.12 -15.00
N ALA A 23 20.63 -26.74 -14.00
CA ALA A 23 19.52 -26.17 -13.25
C ALA A 23 20.01 -24.80 -12.78
N GLN A 24 19.51 -23.73 -13.39
CA GLN A 24 19.84 -22.37 -13.01
C GLN A 24 19.41 -22.25 -11.54
N ALA A 25 20.38 -22.11 -10.63
CA ALA A 25 20.09 -22.02 -9.21
C ALA A 25 19.07 -20.91 -9.00
N ALA A 26 17.98 -21.23 -8.33
CA ALA A 26 16.91 -20.27 -8.08
C ALA A 26 17.52 -19.00 -7.45
N LYS A 27 17.22 -17.85 -8.00
CA LYS A 27 17.70 -16.54 -7.51
C LYS A 27 17.27 -16.38 -6.05
N ASN A 28 18.23 -16.24 -5.16
CA ASN A 28 18.00 -16.10 -3.72
C ASN A 28 18.07 -14.65 -3.21
N SER A 29 18.06 -13.69 -4.14
CA SER A 29 18.05 -12.25 -3.85
C SER A 29 17.01 -11.57 -4.72
N VAL A 30 16.48 -10.44 -4.23
CA VAL A 30 15.50 -9.63 -4.94
C VAL A 30 15.87 -8.15 -4.91
N ASN A 31 15.79 -7.48 -6.08
CA ASN A 31 15.88 -6.03 -6.24
C ASN A 31 14.48 -5.45 -6.44
N ILE A 32 14.05 -4.60 -5.53
CA ILE A 32 12.69 -4.02 -5.49
C ILE A 32 12.78 -2.53 -5.80
N ALA A 33 12.00 -2.06 -6.77
CA ALA A 33 11.92 -0.63 -7.07
C ALA A 33 11.16 0.13 -5.99
N MET A 34 11.64 1.32 -5.66
CA MET A 34 10.91 2.30 -4.85
C MET A 34 10.99 3.67 -5.51
N THR A 35 9.83 4.33 -5.63
CA THR A 35 9.77 5.68 -6.21
C THR A 35 10.36 6.74 -5.26
N LEU A 36 10.22 6.55 -3.94
CA LEU A 36 10.66 7.52 -2.94
C LEU A 36 11.67 6.92 -1.97
N GLU A 37 12.80 7.60 -1.80
CA GLU A 37 13.70 7.32 -0.69
C GLU A 37 13.04 7.72 0.63
N PRO A 38 13.07 6.86 1.68
CA PRO A 38 12.53 7.21 2.97
C PRO A 38 13.43 8.23 3.70
N PRO A 39 12.86 9.15 4.49
CA PRO A 39 13.66 10.11 5.29
C PRO A 39 14.37 9.45 6.49
N GLY A 40 14.08 8.20 6.78
CA GLY A 40 14.61 7.37 7.86
C GLY A 40 14.05 5.97 7.75
N LEU A 41 14.45 5.07 8.65
CA LEU A 41 13.98 3.67 8.67
C LEU A 41 13.19 3.32 9.95
N ASP A 42 12.92 4.28 10.83
CA ASP A 42 12.05 4.11 12.00
C ASP A 42 10.64 4.63 11.69
N PRO A 43 9.62 3.76 11.60
CA PRO A 43 8.23 4.17 11.32
C PRO A 43 7.61 5.04 12.43
N ARG A 44 8.21 5.06 13.63
CA ARG A 44 7.74 5.87 14.76
C ARG A 44 8.21 7.32 14.63
N ALA A 45 9.35 7.56 13.99
CA ALA A 45 9.96 8.88 13.88
C ALA A 45 9.37 9.75 12.77
N ASN A 46 8.78 9.15 11.72
CA ASN A 46 8.26 9.87 10.57
C ASN A 46 7.05 9.17 9.94
N ALA A 47 6.15 9.96 9.36
CA ALA A 47 4.90 9.50 8.77
C ALA A 47 5.01 9.04 7.30
N SER A 48 6.21 9.02 6.71
CA SER A 48 6.39 8.62 5.31
C SER A 48 6.03 7.15 5.09
N ALA A 49 5.14 6.87 4.15
CA ALA A 49 4.77 5.51 3.77
C ALA A 49 5.98 4.68 3.28
N ALA A 50 6.97 5.34 2.66
CA ALA A 50 8.19 4.70 2.18
C ALA A 50 8.99 3.99 3.29
N ILE A 51 8.87 4.47 4.55
CA ILE A 51 9.51 3.79 5.69
C ILE A 51 8.84 2.44 5.92
N GLY A 52 7.50 2.43 5.99
CA GLY A 52 6.74 1.19 6.20
C GLY A 52 6.94 0.18 5.07
N GLN A 53 7.05 0.63 3.83
CA GLN A 53 7.29 -0.23 2.66
C GLN A 53 8.61 -1.02 2.77
N ILE A 54 9.64 -0.44 3.40
CA ILE A 54 10.92 -1.13 3.64
C ILE A 54 10.89 -1.90 4.96
N ALA A 55 10.42 -1.27 6.03
CA ALA A 55 10.73 -1.71 7.39
C ALA A 55 9.65 -2.57 8.04
N LEU A 56 8.35 -2.35 7.72
CA LEU A 56 7.24 -3.08 8.33
C LEU A 56 7.26 -4.55 7.90
N TYR A 57 7.22 -5.46 8.87
CA TYR A 57 7.26 -6.91 8.71
C TYR A 57 8.52 -7.47 8.04
N ASN A 58 9.44 -6.60 7.62
CA ASN A 58 10.75 -7.00 7.13
C ASN A 58 11.83 -6.87 8.23
N ILE A 59 11.99 -5.66 8.76
CA ILE A 59 12.96 -5.35 9.83
C ILE A 59 12.26 -5.43 11.19
N TYR A 60 11.10 -4.81 11.31
CA TYR A 60 10.32 -4.75 12.53
C TYR A 60 9.10 -5.64 12.49
N GLU A 61 8.72 -6.12 13.64
CA GLU A 61 7.47 -6.82 13.86
C GLU A 61 6.59 -6.09 14.88
N ASN A 62 5.33 -6.47 14.88
CA ASN A 62 4.26 -5.91 15.68
C ASN A 62 3.68 -6.97 16.62
N LEU A 63 2.80 -6.60 17.55
CA LEU A 63 2.03 -7.59 18.31
C LEU A 63 1.14 -8.43 17.40
N THR A 64 0.49 -7.77 16.44
CA THR A 64 -0.41 -8.40 15.46
C THR A 64 0.07 -8.11 14.04
N ARG A 65 -0.42 -8.85 13.07
CA ARG A 65 -0.18 -8.65 11.64
C ARG A 65 -1.50 -8.36 10.93
N ILE A 66 -1.50 -7.38 10.05
CA ILE A 66 -2.61 -7.12 9.13
C ILE A 66 -2.40 -7.99 7.88
N ASN A 67 -3.39 -8.79 7.55
CA ASN A 67 -3.40 -9.65 6.37
C ASN A 67 -3.91 -8.89 5.15
N GLN A 68 -3.75 -9.49 3.96
CA GLN A 68 -4.16 -8.88 2.69
C GLN A 68 -5.68 -8.64 2.59
N ASP A 69 -6.47 -9.45 3.28
CA ASP A 69 -7.93 -9.34 3.40
C ASP A 69 -8.38 -8.42 4.55
N ALA A 70 -7.48 -7.61 5.09
CA ALA A 70 -7.68 -6.75 6.26
C ALA A 70 -7.99 -7.47 7.58
N THR A 71 -7.97 -8.79 7.63
CA THR A 71 -8.05 -9.54 8.89
C THR A 71 -6.76 -9.37 9.71
N VAL A 72 -6.85 -9.70 10.99
CA VAL A 72 -5.71 -9.58 11.91
C VAL A 72 -5.29 -10.98 12.39
N SER A 73 -4.00 -11.26 12.30
CA SER A 73 -3.39 -12.52 12.76
C SER A 73 -2.32 -12.30 13.84
N PRO A 74 -1.98 -13.33 14.63
CA PRO A 74 -0.86 -13.31 15.55
C PRO A 74 0.48 -12.96 14.88
N MET A 75 1.37 -12.27 15.63
CA MET A 75 2.76 -12.02 15.23
C MET A 75 3.70 -12.14 16.45
N LEU A 76 4.15 -11.04 17.09
CA LEU A 76 4.88 -11.12 18.36
C LEU A 76 3.96 -11.50 19.54
N ALA A 77 2.67 -11.22 19.46
CA ALA A 77 1.67 -11.83 20.32
C ALA A 77 1.17 -13.13 19.66
N LYS A 78 1.40 -14.28 20.31
CA LYS A 78 0.89 -15.58 19.82
C LYS A 78 -0.62 -15.74 20.02
N SER A 79 -1.19 -15.01 20.98
CA SER A 79 -2.64 -14.98 21.28
C SER A 79 -2.96 -13.77 22.14
N TRP A 80 -4.25 -13.46 22.24
CA TRP A 80 -4.76 -12.41 23.13
C TRP A 80 -6.14 -12.77 23.68
N ALA A 81 -6.49 -12.15 24.80
CA ALA A 81 -7.83 -12.16 25.37
C ALA A 81 -8.31 -10.70 25.52
N ILE A 82 -9.61 -10.49 25.36
CA ILE A 82 -10.26 -9.19 25.48
C ILE A 82 -11.33 -9.31 26.57
N SER A 83 -11.40 -8.34 27.50
CA SER A 83 -12.48 -8.29 28.46
C SER A 83 -13.82 -7.96 27.81
N ASP A 84 -14.93 -8.35 28.44
CA ASP A 84 -16.29 -8.19 27.91
C ASP A 84 -16.65 -6.73 27.62
N ASP A 85 -16.08 -5.79 28.38
CA ASP A 85 -16.25 -4.34 28.18
C ASP A 85 -15.35 -3.77 27.06
N GLY A 86 -14.49 -4.59 26.44
CA GLY A 86 -13.57 -4.19 25.40
C GLY A 86 -12.46 -3.23 25.84
N LEU A 87 -12.20 -3.12 27.15
CA LEU A 87 -11.22 -2.19 27.71
C LEU A 87 -9.87 -2.84 27.99
N VAL A 88 -9.83 -4.13 28.34
CA VAL A 88 -8.58 -4.80 28.72
C VAL A 88 -8.19 -5.83 27.67
N TYR A 89 -6.98 -5.69 27.18
CA TYR A 89 -6.34 -6.62 26.23
C TYR A 89 -5.16 -7.29 26.91
N THR A 90 -5.17 -8.61 27.04
CA THR A 90 -4.06 -9.39 27.55
C THR A 90 -3.40 -10.15 26.41
N PHE A 91 -2.17 -9.78 26.07
CA PHE A 91 -1.38 -10.42 25.02
C PHE A 91 -0.41 -11.43 25.62
N ASN A 92 -0.40 -12.65 25.09
CA ASN A 92 0.61 -13.66 25.36
C ASN A 92 1.69 -13.59 24.26
N LEU A 93 2.92 -13.28 24.61
CA LEU A 93 4.00 -13.07 23.66
C LEU A 93 4.64 -14.40 23.22
N VAL A 94 5.22 -14.39 22.02
CA VAL A 94 6.08 -15.48 21.53
C VAL A 94 7.38 -15.48 22.34
N GLN A 95 7.81 -16.64 22.80
CA GLN A 95 9.02 -16.80 23.61
C GLN A 95 10.26 -17.05 22.75
N GLY A 96 11.44 -16.69 23.26
CA GLY A 96 12.71 -16.96 22.61
C GLY A 96 13.00 -16.10 21.36
N VAL A 97 12.23 -15.03 21.14
CA VAL A 97 12.48 -14.06 20.08
C VAL A 97 13.64 -13.16 20.48
N LYS A 98 14.55 -12.90 19.53
CA LYS A 98 15.65 -11.98 19.70
C LYS A 98 15.57 -10.83 18.71
N PHE A 99 16.00 -9.65 19.18
CA PHE A 99 16.31 -8.55 18.27
C PHE A 99 17.55 -8.86 17.42
N HIS A 100 17.74 -8.12 16.35
CA HIS A 100 18.85 -8.29 15.41
C HIS A 100 20.23 -8.11 16.03
N ASP A 101 20.32 -7.41 17.15
CA ASP A 101 21.54 -7.22 17.95
C ASP A 101 21.80 -8.33 18.98
N GLY A 102 20.88 -9.31 19.05
CA GLY A 102 21.00 -10.47 19.93
C GLY A 102 20.33 -10.31 21.29
N THR A 103 19.80 -9.13 21.64
CA THR A 103 19.01 -8.92 22.87
C THR A 103 17.69 -9.66 22.83
N ASP A 104 17.17 -10.05 23.99
CA ASP A 104 15.91 -10.79 24.08
C ASP A 104 14.72 -9.84 23.97
N PHE A 105 13.70 -10.24 23.21
CA PHE A 105 12.40 -9.57 23.16
C PHE A 105 11.54 -10.01 24.34
N THR A 106 11.02 -9.04 25.09
CA THR A 106 10.16 -9.27 26.27
C THR A 106 8.98 -8.32 26.31
N SER A 107 8.10 -8.49 27.30
CA SER A 107 7.00 -7.58 27.59
C SER A 107 7.48 -6.15 27.94
N ALA A 108 8.69 -6.00 28.45
CA ALA A 108 9.27 -4.69 28.75
C ALA A 108 9.46 -3.84 27.49
N ASP A 109 9.85 -4.46 26.36
CA ASP A 109 10.03 -3.75 25.07
C ASP A 109 8.70 -3.24 24.52
N VAL A 110 7.64 -4.02 24.68
CA VAL A 110 6.28 -3.59 24.30
C VAL A 110 5.86 -2.39 25.12
N LYS A 111 6.05 -2.45 26.45
CA LYS A 111 5.73 -1.35 27.37
C LYS A 111 6.55 -0.12 27.02
N TYR A 112 7.88 -0.24 26.91
CA TYR A 112 8.77 0.85 26.50
C TYR A 112 8.30 1.51 25.20
N THR A 113 8.06 0.71 24.16
CA THR A 113 7.65 1.21 22.84
C THR A 113 6.37 2.04 22.91
N PHE A 114 5.34 1.55 23.60
CA PHE A 114 4.05 2.21 23.61
C PHE A 114 4.03 3.42 24.54
N GLU A 115 4.75 3.38 25.67
CA GLU A 115 4.94 4.54 26.55
C GLU A 115 5.74 5.64 25.87
N ALA A 116 6.85 5.30 25.16
CA ALA A 116 7.60 6.25 24.35
C ALA A 116 6.77 6.88 23.24
N ASN A 117 5.90 6.09 22.60
CA ASN A 117 4.98 6.58 21.57
C ASN A 117 3.91 7.53 22.15
N ALA A 118 3.46 7.29 23.38
CA ALA A 118 2.49 8.13 24.09
C ALA A 118 3.10 9.39 24.73
N ALA A 119 4.43 9.42 24.97
CA ALA A 119 5.13 10.46 25.71
C ALA A 119 4.87 11.86 25.12
N GLU A 120 4.92 12.91 25.96
CA GLU A 120 4.58 14.28 25.58
C GLU A 120 5.39 14.78 24.37
N GLY A 121 6.70 14.56 24.37
CA GLY A 121 7.62 14.91 23.29
C GLY A 121 7.54 14.07 22.02
N SER A 122 6.74 13.00 22.01
CA SER A 122 6.64 12.09 20.86
C SER A 122 6.00 12.79 19.66
N LYS A 123 6.69 12.69 18.50
CA LYS A 123 6.23 13.19 17.20
C LYS A 123 5.54 12.12 16.35
N ILE A 124 5.29 10.94 16.92
CA ILE A 124 4.70 9.83 16.20
C ILE A 124 3.35 10.21 15.58
N LYS A 125 3.13 9.83 14.34
CA LYS A 125 1.83 9.94 13.71
C LYS A 125 0.83 9.06 14.46
N ARG A 126 -0.39 9.55 14.67
CA ARG A 126 -1.45 8.81 15.38
C ARG A 126 -1.17 8.59 16.89
N LYS A 127 -0.36 9.44 17.51
CA LYS A 127 -0.05 9.46 18.95
C LYS A 127 -1.29 9.23 19.85
N LYS A 128 -2.47 9.76 19.44
CA LYS A 128 -3.73 9.60 20.17
C LYS A 128 -4.12 8.14 20.43
N ARG A 129 -3.64 7.18 19.62
CA ARG A 129 -3.88 5.75 19.82
C ARG A 129 -3.17 5.23 21.06
N PHE A 130 -1.93 5.64 21.24
CA PHE A 130 -1.10 5.26 22.40
C PHE A 130 -1.51 6.01 23.66
N VAL A 131 -1.84 7.29 23.56
CA VAL A 131 -2.39 8.08 24.68
C VAL A 131 -3.73 7.51 25.18
N ASN A 132 -4.49 6.76 24.38
CA ASN A 132 -5.70 6.05 24.80
C ASN A 132 -5.41 4.83 25.70
N MET A 133 -4.17 4.36 25.77
CA MET A 133 -3.77 3.32 26.72
C MET A 133 -3.67 3.94 28.11
N ALA A 134 -4.58 3.55 29.02
CA ALA A 134 -4.60 4.08 30.39
C ALA A 134 -3.49 3.46 31.24
N LYS A 135 -3.19 2.17 31.00
CA LYS A 135 -2.20 1.40 31.75
C LYS A 135 -1.60 0.31 30.87
N ILE A 136 -0.31 0.09 31.01
CA ILE A 136 0.42 -1.01 30.37
C ILE A 136 1.16 -1.76 31.46
N GLU A 137 0.78 -3.01 31.70
CA GLU A 137 1.33 -3.89 32.73
C GLU A 137 2.09 -5.04 32.07
N THR A 138 3.19 -5.42 32.72
CA THR A 138 4.04 -6.54 32.31
C THR A 138 4.15 -7.52 33.48
N PRO A 139 3.10 -8.35 33.73
CA PRO A 139 3.06 -9.27 34.86
C PRO A 139 4.26 -10.23 34.88
N ASP A 140 4.74 -10.61 33.72
CA ASP A 140 5.93 -11.43 33.50
C ASP A 140 6.57 -11.07 32.14
N ALA A 141 7.70 -11.68 31.79
CA ALA A 141 8.45 -11.39 30.56
C ALA A 141 7.67 -11.68 29.27
N ASN A 142 6.59 -12.48 29.32
CA ASN A 142 5.86 -12.97 28.16
C ASN A 142 4.39 -12.53 28.14
N THR A 143 3.98 -11.68 29.07
CA THR A 143 2.58 -11.20 29.16
C THR A 143 2.53 -9.68 29.22
N VAL A 144 1.73 -9.09 28.34
CA VAL A 144 1.42 -7.65 28.35
C VAL A 144 -0.09 -7.47 28.53
N ARG A 145 -0.47 -6.68 29.53
CA ARG A 145 -1.86 -6.28 29.74
C ARG A 145 -2.00 -4.79 29.48
N ILE A 146 -2.86 -4.44 28.52
CA ILE A 146 -3.14 -3.05 28.14
C ILE A 146 -4.59 -2.71 28.50
N THR A 147 -4.76 -1.70 29.33
CA THR A 147 -6.07 -1.14 29.65
C THR A 147 -6.30 0.14 28.86
N LEU A 148 -7.39 0.22 28.12
CA LEU A 148 -7.77 1.38 27.33
C LEU A 148 -8.64 2.34 28.13
N LYS A 149 -8.54 3.66 27.88
CA LYS A 149 -9.43 4.69 28.44
C LYS A 149 -10.85 4.60 27.89
N LYS A 150 -11.00 4.11 26.66
CA LYS A 150 -12.28 3.91 25.96
C LYS A 150 -12.16 2.71 25.03
N PRO A 151 -13.22 1.92 24.84
CA PRO A 151 -13.21 0.81 23.89
C PRO A 151 -12.83 1.26 22.47
N ARG A 152 -12.06 0.41 21.78
CA ARG A 152 -11.60 0.68 20.41
C ARG A 152 -11.67 -0.62 19.58
N PRO A 153 -12.75 -0.83 18.82
CA PRO A 153 -12.88 -2.05 18.00
C PRO A 153 -11.67 -2.32 17.08
N MET A 154 -11.08 -1.27 16.53
CA MET A 154 -9.89 -1.35 15.66
C MET A 154 -8.56 -1.49 16.42
N PHE A 155 -8.56 -1.74 17.74
CA PHE A 155 -7.33 -1.73 18.53
C PHE A 155 -6.32 -2.80 18.06
N LEU A 156 -6.76 -4.03 17.82
CA LEU A 156 -5.89 -5.10 17.32
C LEU A 156 -5.33 -4.77 15.92
N PHE A 157 -6.13 -4.19 15.05
CA PHE A 157 -5.67 -3.73 13.74
C PHE A 157 -4.58 -2.65 13.88
N TRP A 158 -4.79 -1.68 14.79
CA TRP A 158 -3.77 -0.65 15.01
C TRP A 158 -2.45 -1.19 15.53
N MET A 159 -2.48 -2.31 16.26
CA MET A 159 -1.27 -2.98 16.75
C MET A 159 -0.48 -3.69 15.65
N GLY A 160 -1.04 -3.83 14.44
CA GLY A 160 -0.35 -4.31 13.23
C GLY A 160 0.18 -3.20 12.32
N GLU A 161 -0.16 -1.92 12.56
CA GLU A 161 0.28 -0.83 11.69
C GLU A 161 1.74 -0.41 11.95
N ALA A 162 2.36 0.23 10.95
CA ALA A 162 3.77 0.66 10.99
C ALA A 162 4.13 1.51 12.21
N THR A 163 3.19 2.28 12.77
CA THR A 163 3.43 3.09 13.98
C THR A 163 3.47 2.28 15.27
N ALA A 164 3.07 1.01 15.23
CA ALA A 164 3.04 0.12 16.40
C ALA A 164 4.13 -0.98 16.35
N VAL A 165 5.16 -0.81 15.51
CA VAL A 165 6.33 -1.71 15.51
C VAL A 165 7.01 -1.71 16.87
N ILE A 166 7.43 -2.89 17.33
CA ILE A 166 8.13 -3.04 18.61
C ILE A 166 9.62 -2.82 18.40
N VAL A 167 10.22 -2.08 19.31
CA VAL A 167 11.67 -1.79 19.34
C VAL A 167 12.23 -1.99 20.72
N GLY A 168 13.51 -2.38 20.80
CA GLY A 168 14.25 -2.40 22.04
C GLY A 168 14.62 -0.98 22.48
N GLU A 169 14.63 -0.72 23.78
CA GLU A 169 14.99 0.59 24.35
C GLU A 169 16.39 1.01 23.94
N GLU A 170 17.36 0.11 24.00
CA GLU A 170 18.78 0.39 23.75
C GLU A 170 19.06 0.80 22.31
N SER A 171 18.34 0.21 21.34
CA SER A 171 18.52 0.48 19.91
C SER A 171 17.69 1.65 19.40
N ALA A 172 16.65 2.06 20.13
CA ALA A 172 15.60 2.97 19.67
C ALA A 172 16.11 4.30 19.09
N ALA A 173 17.15 4.88 19.71
CA ALA A 173 17.71 6.17 19.28
C ALA A 173 18.40 6.11 17.91
N ALA A 174 18.96 4.94 17.52
CA ALA A 174 19.68 4.76 16.25
C ALA A 174 18.80 4.26 15.12
N ASN A 175 17.56 3.83 15.38
CA ASN A 175 16.70 3.12 14.44
C ASN A 175 16.35 3.92 13.17
N ALA A 176 16.46 5.24 13.19
CA ALA A 176 16.26 6.06 11.98
C ALA A 176 17.29 5.77 10.88
N THR A 177 18.50 5.33 11.23
CA THR A 177 19.59 5.07 10.26
C THR A 177 20.19 3.67 10.36
N LYS A 178 20.09 3.04 11.52
CA LYS A 178 20.59 1.68 11.82
C LYS A 178 19.48 0.89 12.52
N PRO A 179 18.44 0.50 11.79
CA PRO A 179 17.28 -0.13 12.39
C PRO A 179 17.61 -1.52 12.97
N VAL A 180 17.15 -1.75 14.18
CA VAL A 180 17.20 -3.02 14.90
C VAL A 180 15.77 -3.43 15.24
N GLY A 181 15.35 -4.57 14.75
CA GLY A 181 14.04 -5.16 14.99
C GLY A 181 14.13 -6.65 15.23
N THR A 182 13.00 -7.33 15.24
CA THR A 182 12.89 -8.79 15.41
C THR A 182 12.59 -9.52 14.10
N GLY A 183 12.47 -8.80 13.00
CA GLY A 183 11.95 -9.30 11.73
C GLY A 183 12.86 -10.27 10.98
N PRO A 184 12.35 -10.86 9.88
CA PRO A 184 13.04 -11.88 9.09
C PRO A 184 14.25 -11.38 8.31
N PHE A 185 14.45 -10.07 8.21
CA PHE A 185 15.60 -9.45 7.54
C PHE A 185 16.31 -8.45 8.44
N LYS A 186 17.64 -8.54 8.49
CA LYS A 186 18.54 -7.61 9.19
C LYS A 186 19.00 -6.51 8.23
N PHE A 187 19.08 -5.27 8.72
CA PHE A 187 19.65 -4.15 7.99
C PHE A 187 21.16 -4.35 7.77
N VAL A 188 21.62 -4.13 6.53
CA VAL A 188 23.05 -4.21 6.19
C VAL A 188 23.63 -2.82 5.95
N ARG A 189 23.04 -2.07 5.00
CA ARG A 189 23.50 -0.72 4.66
C ARG A 189 22.43 0.07 3.93
N TRP A 190 22.58 1.38 4.02
CA TRP A 190 21.84 2.36 3.24
C TRP A 190 22.81 3.23 2.46
N VAL A 191 22.75 3.20 1.16
CA VAL A 191 23.44 4.11 0.25
C VAL A 191 22.43 5.18 -0.14
N LYS A 192 22.64 6.40 0.38
CA LYS A 192 21.72 7.53 0.14
C LYS A 192 21.59 7.82 -1.35
N GLY A 193 20.36 8.04 -1.81
CA GLY A 193 20.02 8.26 -3.21
C GLY A 193 20.03 7.00 -4.09
N ASP A 194 20.49 5.83 -3.57
CA ASP A 194 20.60 4.59 -4.35
C ASP A 194 19.73 3.47 -3.78
N SER A 195 20.03 3.00 -2.54
CA SER A 195 19.38 1.79 -2.06
C SER A 195 19.49 1.53 -0.56
N VAL A 196 18.58 0.68 -0.06
CA VAL A 196 18.71 -0.03 1.23
C VAL A 196 18.89 -1.51 0.96
N LEU A 197 19.92 -2.12 1.57
CA LEU A 197 20.20 -3.55 1.51
C LEU A 197 19.89 -4.19 2.86
N MET A 198 19.21 -5.31 2.80
CA MET A 198 18.94 -6.19 3.94
C MET A 198 19.38 -7.62 3.62
N GLU A 199 19.70 -8.39 4.65
CA GLU A 199 19.99 -9.81 4.57
C GLU A 199 19.07 -10.62 5.48
N LYS A 200 18.93 -11.90 5.16
CA LYS A 200 18.13 -12.83 5.96
C LYS A 200 18.63 -12.89 7.41
N ASN A 201 17.70 -12.77 8.34
CA ASN A 201 17.95 -13.07 9.75
C ASN A 201 17.90 -14.60 9.95
N ALA A 202 19.09 -15.24 10.09
CA ALA A 202 19.18 -16.68 10.30
C ALA A 202 18.59 -17.13 11.66
N ASP A 203 18.55 -16.21 12.64
CA ASP A 203 18.05 -16.47 13.99
C ASP A 203 16.53 -16.20 14.12
N HIS A 204 15.87 -15.78 13.03
CA HIS A 204 14.42 -15.57 13.05
C HIS A 204 13.69 -16.90 13.25
N ARG A 205 12.64 -16.92 14.08
CA ARG A 205 11.85 -18.13 14.39
C ARG A 205 11.34 -18.89 13.15
N ASP A 206 11.02 -18.16 12.07
CA ASP A 206 10.55 -18.71 10.81
C ASP A 206 11.64 -18.71 9.71
N ALA A 207 12.92 -18.66 10.07
CA ALA A 207 14.03 -18.57 9.12
C ALA A 207 14.00 -19.67 8.05
N GLY A 208 13.51 -20.88 8.39
CA GLY A 208 13.36 -21.99 7.43
C GLY A 208 12.39 -21.68 6.27
N SER A 209 11.37 -20.85 6.49
CA SER A 209 10.40 -20.44 5.48
C SER A 209 10.89 -19.30 4.59
N VAL A 210 11.85 -18.48 5.06
CA VAL A 210 12.41 -17.34 4.31
C VAL A 210 13.37 -17.84 3.24
N LYS A 211 12.98 -17.74 1.98
CA LYS A 211 13.76 -18.24 0.83
C LYS A 211 14.83 -17.27 0.33
N LEU A 212 14.59 -15.97 0.49
CA LEU A 212 15.51 -14.93 0.03
C LEU A 212 16.66 -14.73 1.05
N ALA A 213 17.90 -14.75 0.56
CA ALA A 213 19.06 -14.42 1.35
C ALA A 213 19.28 -12.90 1.47
N LYS A 214 18.90 -12.14 0.42
CA LYS A 214 19.09 -10.69 0.36
C LYS A 214 17.88 -10.01 -0.27
N VAL A 215 17.56 -8.81 0.24
CA VAL A 215 16.55 -7.90 -0.33
C VAL A 215 17.20 -6.53 -0.49
N LYS A 216 17.15 -5.98 -1.69
CA LYS A 216 17.64 -4.64 -2.00
C LYS A 216 16.51 -3.77 -2.51
N PHE A 217 16.18 -2.71 -1.79
CA PHE A 217 15.27 -1.67 -2.25
C PHE A 217 16.07 -0.61 -3.00
N ARG A 218 15.75 -0.37 -4.28
CA ARG A 218 16.42 0.62 -5.15
C ARG A 218 15.54 1.84 -5.34
N PHE A 219 16.10 3.03 -5.14
CA PHE A 219 15.36 4.29 -5.30
C PHE A 219 15.45 4.77 -6.74
N ILE A 220 14.36 4.63 -7.48
CA ILE A 220 14.23 5.04 -8.88
C ILE A 220 12.91 5.79 -9.00
N ASN A 221 12.95 7.12 -9.06
CA ASN A 221 11.73 7.97 -9.09
C ASN A 221 11.06 7.97 -10.45
N ASP A 222 11.80 7.81 -11.52
CA ASP A 222 11.28 7.79 -12.87
C ASP A 222 10.70 6.43 -13.23
N GLN A 223 9.45 6.39 -13.67
CA GLN A 223 8.75 5.14 -13.96
C GLN A 223 9.27 4.47 -15.24
N ALA A 224 9.67 5.25 -16.24
CA ALA A 224 10.23 4.68 -17.46
C ALA A 224 11.59 4.01 -17.17
N ALA A 225 12.40 4.62 -16.28
CA ALA A 225 13.62 4.01 -15.79
C ALA A 225 13.37 2.73 -14.97
N GLN A 226 12.30 2.67 -14.17
CA GLN A 226 11.91 1.42 -13.49
C GLN A 226 11.55 0.31 -14.50
N ILE A 227 10.78 0.64 -15.53
CA ILE A 227 10.39 -0.30 -16.59
C ILE A 227 11.62 -0.78 -17.36
N ALA A 228 12.52 0.12 -17.74
CA ALA A 228 13.76 -0.23 -18.40
C ALA A 228 14.64 -1.16 -17.55
N ALA A 229 14.77 -0.87 -16.25
CA ALA A 229 15.52 -1.70 -15.31
C ALA A 229 14.87 -3.08 -15.07
N MET A 230 13.55 -3.19 -15.14
CA MET A 230 12.84 -4.46 -15.13
C MET A 230 13.10 -5.25 -16.39
N MET A 231 13.04 -4.61 -17.56
CA MET A 231 13.30 -5.26 -18.85
C MET A 231 14.75 -5.73 -19.01
N SER A 232 15.72 -5.05 -18.39
CA SER A 232 17.13 -5.47 -18.36
C SER A 232 17.44 -6.54 -17.30
N GLY A 233 16.52 -6.85 -16.40
CA GLY A 233 16.74 -7.77 -15.26
C GLY A 233 17.48 -7.16 -14.07
N ASP A 234 17.68 -5.83 -14.04
CA ASP A 234 18.26 -5.11 -12.90
C ASP A 234 17.28 -4.97 -11.73
N LEU A 235 15.98 -5.08 -12.00
CA LEU A 235 14.89 -5.17 -11.03
C LEU A 235 14.17 -6.51 -11.17
N ASP A 236 13.68 -6.99 -10.03
CA ASP A 236 12.87 -8.21 -9.95
C ASP A 236 11.41 -7.91 -9.60
N LEU A 237 11.15 -6.73 -9.01
CA LEU A 237 9.81 -6.34 -8.56
C LEU A 237 9.64 -4.82 -8.65
N ILE A 238 8.53 -4.40 -9.25
CA ILE A 238 7.98 -3.04 -9.16
C ILE A 238 6.66 -3.16 -8.40
N PRO A 239 6.61 -2.84 -7.10
CA PRO A 239 5.40 -3.06 -6.25
C PRO A 239 4.22 -2.20 -6.67
N PHE A 240 4.50 -0.99 -7.16
CA PHE A 240 3.50 -0.02 -7.59
C PHE A 240 3.94 0.65 -8.88
N SER A 241 3.30 0.32 -9.99
CA SER A 241 3.42 1.10 -11.21
C SER A 241 2.24 2.06 -11.33
N ARG A 242 2.54 3.35 -11.57
CA ARG A 242 1.54 4.38 -11.88
C ARG A 242 1.49 4.70 -13.38
N ALA A 243 2.37 4.07 -14.16
CA ALA A 243 2.46 4.23 -15.60
C ALA A 243 1.66 3.13 -16.31
N ALA A 244 0.35 3.09 -16.09
CA ALA A 244 -0.52 2.08 -16.69
C ALA A 244 -0.40 2.06 -18.23
N GLU A 245 -0.17 3.24 -18.83
CA GLU A 245 0.08 3.43 -20.27
C GLU A 245 1.36 2.75 -20.76
N SER A 246 2.35 2.58 -19.89
CA SER A 246 3.66 2.02 -20.23
C SER A 246 3.79 0.52 -19.91
N LEU A 247 2.73 -0.16 -19.47
CA LEU A 247 2.78 -1.59 -19.12
C LEU A 247 2.78 -2.54 -20.32
N GLY A 248 2.51 -2.04 -21.53
CA GLY A 248 2.46 -2.86 -22.74
C GLY A 248 3.70 -3.73 -22.95
N PRO A 249 4.91 -3.19 -22.93
CA PRO A 249 6.14 -3.96 -23.09
C PRO A 249 6.34 -5.02 -22.00
N LEU A 250 5.98 -4.71 -20.73
CA LEU A 250 6.06 -5.67 -19.63
C LEU A 250 5.08 -6.84 -19.80
N LYS A 251 3.84 -6.55 -20.23
CA LYS A 251 2.83 -7.59 -20.51
C LYS A 251 3.21 -8.49 -21.69
N ALA A 252 3.96 -7.97 -22.66
CA ALA A 252 4.41 -8.73 -23.82
C ALA A 252 5.61 -9.64 -23.53
N ASN A 253 6.32 -9.43 -22.41
CA ASN A 253 7.47 -10.23 -22.02
C ASN A 253 7.01 -11.47 -21.22
N PRO A 254 7.24 -12.71 -21.71
CA PRO A 254 6.81 -13.94 -21.04
C PRO A 254 7.49 -14.18 -19.69
N ASP A 255 8.64 -13.55 -19.43
CA ASP A 255 9.36 -13.69 -18.16
C ASP A 255 8.87 -12.71 -17.09
N ILE A 256 7.93 -11.82 -17.41
CA ILE A 256 7.41 -10.79 -16.51
C ILE A 256 5.92 -11.01 -16.27
N SER A 257 5.54 -11.13 -15.01
CA SER A 257 4.13 -11.16 -14.59
C SER A 257 3.65 -9.77 -14.21
N VAL A 258 2.60 -9.28 -14.86
CA VAL A 258 1.93 -8.01 -14.51
C VAL A 258 0.59 -8.34 -13.85
N THR A 259 0.47 -7.98 -12.57
CA THR A 259 -0.74 -8.23 -11.78
C THR A 259 -1.45 -6.92 -11.47
N PHE A 260 -2.75 -6.89 -11.64
CA PHE A 260 -3.62 -5.80 -11.19
C PHE A 260 -4.30 -6.22 -9.89
N GLY A 261 -4.29 -5.34 -8.92
CA GLY A 261 -4.96 -5.55 -7.64
C GLY A 261 -5.70 -4.30 -7.20
N THR A 262 -6.61 -4.46 -6.25
CA THR A 262 -7.30 -3.35 -5.60
C THR A 262 -6.50 -2.86 -4.40
N THR A 263 -6.61 -1.57 -4.09
CA THR A 263 -6.06 -0.93 -2.90
C THR A 263 -7.18 -0.25 -2.13
N GLU A 264 -6.92 0.17 -0.89
CA GLU A 264 -7.86 1.00 -0.11
C GLU A 264 -7.93 2.46 -0.63
N GLY A 265 -7.18 2.79 -1.68
CA GLY A 265 -7.21 4.13 -2.29
C GLY A 265 -8.45 4.32 -3.15
N GLU A 266 -9.18 5.42 -2.92
CA GLU A 266 -10.36 5.80 -3.69
C GLU A 266 -10.10 7.06 -4.52
N THR A 267 -10.65 7.09 -5.73
CA THR A 267 -10.83 8.32 -6.51
C THR A 267 -12.29 8.70 -6.46
N ILE A 268 -12.59 9.86 -5.92
CA ILE A 268 -13.97 10.35 -5.72
C ILE A 268 -14.16 11.73 -6.35
N LEU A 269 -15.38 12.01 -6.81
CA LEU A 269 -15.85 13.35 -7.10
C LEU A 269 -16.52 13.91 -5.83
N SER A 270 -15.84 14.84 -5.15
CA SER A 270 -16.36 15.46 -3.94
C SER A 270 -17.33 16.59 -4.29
N THR A 271 -18.51 16.63 -3.68
CA THR A 271 -19.48 17.70 -3.84
C THR A 271 -19.56 18.54 -2.58
N ASN A 272 -19.45 19.87 -2.68
CA ASN A 272 -19.59 20.76 -1.54
C ASN A 272 -21.06 20.97 -1.19
N ASN A 273 -21.55 20.24 -0.21
CA ASN A 273 -22.97 20.32 0.20
C ASN A 273 -23.37 21.67 0.86
N LYS A 274 -22.42 22.57 1.11
CA LYS A 274 -22.73 23.96 1.52
C LYS A 274 -23.05 24.87 0.35
N HIS A 275 -22.72 24.47 -0.88
CA HIS A 275 -23.11 25.21 -2.08
C HIS A 275 -24.64 25.13 -2.27
N PRO A 276 -25.36 26.26 -2.53
CA PRO A 276 -26.83 26.27 -2.59
C PRO A 276 -27.45 25.25 -3.54
N ALA A 277 -26.84 25.04 -4.70
CA ALA A 277 -27.33 24.04 -5.66
C ALA A 277 -27.00 22.61 -5.19
N LEU A 278 -25.75 22.37 -4.73
CA LEU A 278 -25.27 21.03 -4.34
C LEU A 278 -25.86 20.54 -3.00
N SER A 279 -26.47 21.43 -2.20
CA SER A 279 -27.27 21.05 -1.04
C SER A 279 -28.55 20.29 -1.41
N LYS A 280 -29.07 20.50 -2.64
CA LYS A 280 -30.26 19.84 -3.15
C LYS A 280 -29.96 18.40 -3.55
N LEU A 281 -30.71 17.43 -3.01
CA LEU A 281 -30.51 15.99 -3.32
C LEU A 281 -30.63 15.71 -4.81
N LYS A 282 -31.61 16.30 -5.49
CA LYS A 282 -31.86 16.11 -6.93
C LYS A 282 -30.65 16.50 -7.79
N VAL A 283 -29.91 17.56 -7.42
CA VAL A 283 -28.70 17.97 -8.14
C VAL A 283 -27.59 16.92 -7.98
N ARG A 284 -27.39 16.39 -6.77
CA ARG A 284 -26.38 15.33 -6.54
C ARG A 284 -26.77 14.03 -7.26
N GLN A 285 -28.07 13.68 -7.29
CA GLN A 285 -28.56 12.55 -8.09
C GLN A 285 -28.36 12.77 -9.59
N ALA A 286 -28.56 14.00 -10.06
CA ALA A 286 -28.29 14.36 -11.46
C ALA A 286 -26.80 14.16 -11.81
N ILE A 287 -25.89 14.58 -10.94
CA ILE A 287 -24.44 14.31 -11.09
C ILE A 287 -24.18 12.81 -11.18
N ALA A 288 -24.76 12.01 -10.28
CA ALA A 288 -24.54 10.57 -10.25
C ALA A 288 -25.03 9.87 -11.53
N HIS A 289 -26.20 10.24 -12.07
CA HIS A 289 -26.75 9.72 -13.34
C HIS A 289 -25.99 10.22 -14.58
N ALA A 290 -25.20 11.30 -14.48
CA ALA A 290 -24.45 11.86 -15.60
C ALA A 290 -23.16 11.10 -15.91
N LEU A 291 -22.60 10.39 -14.91
CA LEU A 291 -21.24 9.87 -14.95
C LEU A 291 -21.18 8.39 -15.35
N ASP A 292 -20.38 8.11 -16.37
CA ASP A 292 -19.94 6.76 -16.73
C ASP A 292 -18.59 6.47 -16.08
N ARG A 293 -18.62 5.69 -14.99
CA ARG A 293 -17.39 5.34 -14.25
C ARG A 293 -16.42 4.51 -15.09
N LYS A 294 -16.94 3.67 -16.01
CA LYS A 294 -16.06 2.84 -16.86
C LYS A 294 -15.30 3.70 -17.86
N GLU A 295 -15.99 4.66 -18.53
CA GLU A 295 -15.32 5.61 -19.45
C GLU A 295 -14.25 6.44 -18.71
N ILE A 296 -14.51 6.84 -17.46
CA ILE A 296 -13.51 7.55 -16.63
C ILE A 296 -12.30 6.67 -16.33
N ILE A 297 -12.51 5.41 -15.93
CA ILE A 297 -11.44 4.46 -15.64
C ILE A 297 -10.60 4.16 -16.88
N GLU A 298 -11.26 3.92 -18.03
CA GLU A 298 -10.56 3.68 -19.30
C GLU A 298 -9.71 4.89 -19.72
N GLY A 299 -10.28 6.08 -19.67
CA GLY A 299 -9.60 7.28 -20.16
C GLY A 299 -8.57 7.87 -19.19
N ALA A 300 -8.76 7.75 -17.88
CA ALA A 300 -7.85 8.33 -16.88
C ALA A 300 -6.89 7.33 -16.27
N MET A 301 -7.21 6.04 -16.29
CA MET A 301 -6.47 4.99 -15.61
C MET A 301 -6.10 3.83 -16.54
N PHE A 302 -6.32 3.97 -17.86
CA PHE A 302 -6.02 2.94 -18.86
C PHE A 302 -6.60 1.57 -18.48
N GLY A 303 -7.82 1.56 -17.95
CA GLY A 303 -8.50 0.36 -17.47
C GLY A 303 -8.02 -0.16 -16.11
N ALA A 304 -7.01 0.47 -15.49
CA ALA A 304 -6.45 0.03 -14.20
C ALA A 304 -7.23 0.59 -13.01
N GLY A 305 -8.52 0.28 -12.92
CA GLY A 305 -9.39 0.69 -11.83
C GLY A 305 -10.62 -0.20 -11.71
N THR A 306 -11.28 -0.12 -10.55
CA THR A 306 -12.53 -0.83 -10.28
C THR A 306 -13.61 0.17 -9.88
N PRO A 307 -14.80 0.19 -10.54
CA PRO A 307 -15.90 1.02 -10.06
C PRO A 307 -16.31 0.63 -8.64
N ILE A 308 -16.50 1.63 -7.79
CA ILE A 308 -16.98 1.42 -6.41
C ILE A 308 -18.32 2.14 -6.19
N GLY A 309 -19.16 1.57 -5.33
CA GLY A 309 -20.47 2.12 -4.96
C GLY A 309 -20.56 2.66 -3.55
N SER A 310 -19.57 2.34 -2.68
CA SER A 310 -19.44 2.83 -1.30
C SER A 310 -18.00 3.21 -1.02
N HIS A 311 -17.73 3.82 0.15
CA HIS A 311 -16.40 4.31 0.54
C HIS A 311 -15.49 3.22 1.12
N PHE A 312 -15.51 2.04 0.51
CA PHE A 312 -14.61 0.93 0.79
C PHE A 312 -14.18 0.29 -0.51
N ALA A 313 -13.00 -0.31 -0.54
CA ALA A 313 -12.55 -1.13 -1.66
C ALA A 313 -13.31 -2.46 -1.70
N PRO A 314 -13.52 -3.09 -2.87
CA PRO A 314 -14.29 -4.33 -2.99
C PRO A 314 -13.79 -5.52 -2.17
N HIS A 315 -12.51 -5.53 -1.79
CA HIS A 315 -11.93 -6.57 -0.92
C HIS A 315 -12.12 -6.30 0.57
N ASN A 316 -12.63 -5.12 0.95
CA ASN A 316 -12.90 -4.78 2.33
C ASN A 316 -14.19 -5.48 2.80
N PRO A 317 -14.22 -6.12 3.99
CA PRO A 317 -15.42 -6.79 4.51
C PRO A 317 -16.65 -5.90 4.65
N ASP A 318 -16.44 -4.58 4.82
CA ASP A 318 -17.52 -3.59 4.98
C ASP A 318 -17.96 -2.99 3.64
N TYR A 319 -17.43 -3.46 2.49
CA TYR A 319 -17.84 -2.99 1.17
C TYR A 319 -19.29 -3.36 0.88
N LEU A 320 -20.05 -2.36 0.43
CA LEU A 320 -21.39 -2.54 -0.11
C LEU A 320 -21.41 -2.10 -1.57
N ASP A 321 -21.77 -3.02 -2.47
CA ASP A 321 -21.90 -2.69 -3.88
C ASP A 321 -23.20 -1.88 -4.15
N LEU A 322 -23.04 -0.61 -4.33
CA LEU A 322 -24.08 0.35 -4.71
C LEU A 322 -23.85 0.91 -6.11
N THR A 323 -22.99 0.30 -6.93
CA THR A 323 -22.66 0.79 -8.28
C THR A 323 -23.87 0.90 -9.20
N GLY A 324 -24.87 0.05 -9.01
CA GLY A 324 -26.13 0.05 -9.77
C GLY A 324 -27.20 1.04 -9.30
N THR A 325 -27.01 1.74 -8.17
CA THR A 325 -28.04 2.63 -7.58
C THR A 325 -28.36 3.83 -8.48
N TYR A 326 -27.36 4.37 -9.16
CA TYR A 326 -27.49 5.49 -10.10
C TYR A 326 -26.86 5.11 -11.45
N PRO A 327 -27.58 4.33 -12.29
CA PRO A 327 -27.07 3.99 -13.62
C PRO A 327 -26.93 5.23 -14.49
N LEU A 328 -26.02 5.18 -15.46
CA LEU A 328 -25.86 6.25 -16.45
C LEU A 328 -27.19 6.53 -17.18
N ASP A 329 -27.72 7.72 -16.98
CA ASP A 329 -28.94 8.21 -17.63
C ASP A 329 -28.89 9.74 -17.72
N ARG A 330 -28.38 10.26 -18.84
CA ARG A 330 -28.23 11.70 -19.05
C ARG A 330 -29.57 12.40 -19.24
N ALA A 331 -30.62 11.70 -19.72
CA ALA A 331 -31.96 12.27 -19.82
C ALA A 331 -32.55 12.49 -18.42
N LYS A 332 -32.44 11.50 -17.54
CA LYS A 332 -32.83 11.62 -16.13
C LYS A 332 -32.04 12.69 -15.40
N SER A 333 -30.74 12.81 -15.68
CA SER A 333 -29.90 13.88 -15.10
C SER A 333 -30.46 15.26 -15.45
N LYS A 334 -30.79 15.53 -16.72
CA LYS A 334 -31.38 16.78 -17.17
C LYS A 334 -32.75 17.04 -16.53
N ALA A 335 -33.60 16.02 -16.43
CA ALA A 335 -34.92 16.13 -15.79
C ALA A 335 -34.78 16.51 -14.30
N LEU A 336 -33.86 15.87 -13.56
CA LEU A 336 -33.59 16.17 -12.16
C LEU A 336 -33.04 17.60 -11.96
N LEU A 337 -32.19 18.10 -12.88
CA LEU A 337 -31.74 19.48 -12.86
C LEU A 337 -32.93 20.46 -13.07
N ALA A 338 -33.79 20.21 -14.03
CA ALA A 338 -34.99 21.04 -14.28
C ALA A 338 -35.90 21.05 -13.05
N GLU A 339 -36.20 19.90 -12.45
CA GLU A 339 -36.96 19.78 -11.20
C GLU A 339 -36.31 20.50 -10.02
N ALA A 340 -34.98 20.63 -10.00
CA ALA A 340 -34.26 21.39 -9.01
C ALA A 340 -34.21 22.91 -9.27
N GLY A 341 -34.76 23.36 -10.41
CA GLY A 341 -34.78 24.78 -10.81
C GLY A 341 -33.57 25.19 -11.67
N TYR A 342 -32.91 24.24 -12.34
CA TYR A 342 -31.72 24.48 -13.17
C TYR A 342 -31.89 23.94 -14.60
N GLY A 343 -33.10 24.08 -15.18
CA GLY A 343 -33.41 23.58 -16.52
C GLY A 343 -32.55 24.18 -17.65
N ASP A 344 -32.08 25.43 -17.49
CA ASP A 344 -31.21 26.13 -18.44
C ASP A 344 -29.70 25.78 -18.22
N GLY A 345 -29.42 24.86 -17.31
CA GLY A 345 -28.09 24.41 -16.94
C GLY A 345 -27.58 25.00 -15.62
N LEU A 346 -26.67 24.26 -14.96
CA LEU A 346 -26.05 24.64 -13.68
C LEU A 346 -24.55 24.84 -13.87
N ALA A 347 -24.08 26.07 -13.62
CA ALA A 347 -22.65 26.40 -13.64
C ALA A 347 -21.99 25.97 -12.33
N LEU A 348 -20.90 25.21 -12.43
CA LEU A 348 -20.08 24.77 -11.30
C LEU A 348 -18.58 24.78 -11.67
N SER A 349 -17.72 25.00 -10.67
CA SER A 349 -16.28 24.83 -10.81
C SER A 349 -15.84 23.44 -10.39
N LEU A 350 -14.86 22.87 -11.09
CA LEU A 350 -14.21 21.62 -10.75
C LEU A 350 -12.73 21.88 -10.47
N LYS A 351 -12.31 21.76 -9.20
CA LYS A 351 -10.94 22.01 -8.76
C LYS A 351 -10.11 20.72 -8.77
N LEU A 352 -9.10 20.69 -9.64
CA LEU A 352 -8.25 19.52 -9.85
C LEU A 352 -6.84 19.72 -9.25
N PRO A 353 -6.37 18.79 -8.39
CA PRO A 353 -5.00 18.77 -7.91
C PRO A 353 -4.01 18.38 -9.04
N PRO A 354 -2.69 18.63 -8.87
CA PRO A 354 -1.67 18.36 -9.89
C PRO A 354 -1.27 16.87 -9.93
N THR A 355 -2.26 15.97 -10.08
CA THR A 355 -2.06 14.52 -10.19
C THR A 355 -2.66 14.03 -11.49
N GLY A 356 -2.02 13.07 -12.17
CA GLY A 356 -2.45 12.57 -13.49
C GLY A 356 -3.91 12.13 -13.48
N TYR A 357 -4.27 11.18 -12.59
CA TYR A 357 -5.63 10.67 -12.51
C TYR A 357 -6.71 11.77 -12.33
N ALA A 358 -6.39 12.83 -11.60
CA ALA A 358 -7.33 13.93 -11.38
C ALA A 358 -7.42 14.86 -12.59
N ARG A 359 -6.29 15.15 -13.24
CA ARG A 359 -6.24 16.02 -14.44
C ARG A 359 -6.93 15.36 -15.61
N ASP A 360 -6.62 14.10 -15.90
CA ASP A 360 -7.19 13.34 -17.00
C ASP A 360 -8.65 12.95 -16.72
N GLY A 361 -8.93 12.40 -15.54
CA GLY A 361 -10.28 12.05 -15.12
C GLY A 361 -11.21 13.25 -14.99
N GLY A 362 -10.70 14.39 -14.53
CA GLY A 362 -11.45 15.63 -14.41
C GLY A 362 -11.93 16.18 -15.76
N GLN A 363 -11.13 16.04 -16.84
CA GLN A 363 -11.55 16.40 -18.19
C GLN A 363 -12.76 15.55 -18.64
N ILE A 364 -12.69 14.24 -18.41
CA ILE A 364 -13.76 13.31 -18.77
C ILE A 364 -15.03 13.60 -17.96
N VAL A 365 -14.87 13.79 -16.64
CA VAL A 365 -15.97 14.16 -15.74
C VAL A 365 -16.66 15.45 -16.20
N ALA A 366 -15.89 16.51 -16.49
CA ALA A 366 -16.42 17.77 -16.97
C ALA A 366 -17.19 17.59 -18.30
N GLN A 367 -16.64 16.83 -19.24
CA GLN A 367 -17.31 16.54 -20.51
C GLN A 367 -18.64 15.80 -20.30
N GLN A 368 -18.65 14.77 -19.43
CA GLN A 368 -19.86 13.99 -19.15
C GLN A 368 -20.94 14.83 -18.47
N LEU A 369 -20.58 15.65 -17.49
CA LEU A 369 -21.48 16.58 -16.82
C LEU A 369 -22.04 17.62 -17.79
N ASN A 370 -21.23 18.18 -18.68
CA ASN A 370 -21.66 19.13 -19.70
C ASN A 370 -22.68 18.51 -20.66
N LYS A 371 -22.48 17.25 -21.09
CA LYS A 371 -23.49 16.49 -21.90
C LYS A 371 -24.81 16.29 -21.15
N ALA A 372 -24.77 16.30 -19.82
CA ALA A 372 -25.94 16.08 -18.96
C ALA A 372 -26.63 17.38 -18.46
N GLY A 373 -26.23 18.56 -18.98
CA GLY A 373 -26.89 19.83 -18.68
C GLY A 373 -26.19 20.69 -17.63
N PHE A 374 -25.00 20.32 -17.18
CA PHE A 374 -24.17 21.22 -16.38
C PHE A 374 -23.32 22.15 -17.28
N LYS A 375 -22.70 23.16 -16.67
CA LYS A 375 -21.73 24.09 -17.28
C LYS A 375 -20.47 24.09 -16.41
N ILE A 376 -19.58 23.13 -16.65
CA ILE A 376 -18.41 22.91 -15.78
C ILE A 376 -17.21 23.73 -16.25
N THR A 377 -16.63 24.49 -15.33
CA THR A 377 -15.35 25.18 -15.51
C THR A 377 -14.27 24.45 -14.73
N ILE A 378 -13.21 23.98 -15.40
CA ILE A 378 -12.09 23.31 -14.76
C ILE A 378 -11.10 24.35 -14.19
N GLU A 379 -10.76 24.21 -12.92
CA GLU A 379 -9.72 24.97 -12.23
C GLU A 379 -8.57 24.05 -11.85
N ASN A 380 -7.46 24.10 -12.60
CA ASN A 380 -6.24 23.39 -12.24
C ASN A 380 -5.49 24.17 -11.17
N VAL A 381 -5.29 23.59 -10.01
CA VAL A 381 -4.63 24.26 -8.88
C VAL A 381 -3.39 23.49 -8.42
N GLU A 382 -2.41 24.21 -7.88
CA GLU A 382 -1.23 23.59 -7.29
C GLU A 382 -1.54 22.94 -5.94
N TRP A 383 -0.74 21.96 -5.55
CA TRP A 383 -1.00 21.12 -4.36
C TRP A 383 -1.21 21.93 -3.06
N PRO A 384 -0.38 22.93 -2.71
CA PRO A 384 -0.63 23.75 -1.51
C PRO A 384 -1.95 24.52 -1.55
N VAL A 385 -2.36 24.98 -2.75
CA VAL A 385 -3.63 25.70 -2.97
C VAL A 385 -4.80 24.73 -2.81
N TRP A 386 -4.71 23.54 -3.39
CA TRP A 386 -5.71 22.49 -3.24
C TRP A 386 -5.91 22.10 -1.77
N LEU A 387 -4.81 21.83 -1.04
CA LEU A 387 -4.87 21.52 0.39
C LEU A 387 -5.51 22.65 1.21
N LYS A 388 -5.25 23.91 0.85
CA LYS A 388 -5.84 25.06 1.54
C LYS A 388 -7.32 25.21 1.21
N GLN A 389 -7.67 25.32 -0.08
CA GLN A 389 -9.01 25.67 -0.54
C GLN A 389 -9.98 24.50 -0.45
N VAL A 390 -9.58 23.32 -0.95
CA VAL A 390 -10.47 22.14 -0.99
C VAL A 390 -10.50 21.45 0.37
N TYR A 391 -9.33 21.01 0.88
CA TYR A 391 -9.29 20.16 2.07
C TYR A 391 -9.58 20.93 3.38
N LYS A 392 -8.98 22.11 3.58
CA LYS A 392 -9.10 22.86 4.86
C LYS A 392 -10.28 23.82 4.84
N GLN A 393 -10.37 24.71 3.87
CA GLN A 393 -11.36 25.81 3.82
C GLN A 393 -12.70 25.38 3.21
N LYS A 394 -12.70 24.32 2.38
CA LYS A 394 -13.89 23.81 1.66
C LYS A 394 -14.54 24.89 0.78
N THR A 395 -13.70 25.70 0.10
CA THR A 395 -14.10 26.75 -0.86
C THR A 395 -13.97 26.19 -2.28
N TYR A 396 -14.85 25.26 -2.63
CA TYR A 396 -14.95 24.62 -3.94
C TYR A 396 -16.40 24.21 -4.20
N ASP A 397 -16.74 23.86 -5.46
CA ASP A 397 -18.04 23.28 -5.80
C ASP A 397 -17.91 21.77 -5.97
N LEU A 398 -17.00 21.35 -6.85
CA LEU A 398 -16.65 19.94 -7.14
C LEU A 398 -15.15 19.71 -7.00
#